data_01778178289f29b93a2a04058ee8f1af
#
_entry.id   01778178289f29b93a2a04058ee8f1af
#
_cell.length_a   1.000
_cell.length_b   1.000
_cell.length_c   1.000
_cell.angle_alpha   90.00
_cell.angle_beta   90.00
_cell.angle_gamma   90.00
#
_symmetry.space_group_name_H-M   'P 1'
#
loop_
_entity.id
_entity.type
_entity.pdbx_description
1 polymer ?
#
loop_
_entity_poly.entity_id
_entity_poly.type
_entity_poly.pdbx_seq_one_letter_code
_entity_poly.pdbx_strand_id
1 'polypeptide(L)'
;MSKVVHFDASKLTPFVHENELKEMQAMVTAADQELREGTGAGSDFRGWIDLPINYDKDEFDRIKKAAKKIQNDSEVLVGIGIGGSYLGAQASIEFLNSSFYGREKEKYPTVVFCGNSLSGSYLYDLLEWLGDKDFSIN
;
A
#
# COMPACT_ATOMS: atom_id res chain seq x y z
N MET A 1 19.70 -15.69 -6.87
CA MET A 1 18.67 -14.64 -7.11
C MET A 1 19.38 -13.30 -7.13
N SER A 2 19.26 -12.52 -8.20
CA SER A 2 19.74 -11.14 -8.21
C SER A 2 18.92 -10.33 -7.19
N LYS A 3 19.59 -9.58 -6.30
CA LYS A 3 18.90 -8.67 -5.37
C LYS A 3 18.27 -7.57 -6.20
N VAL A 4 16.93 -7.52 -6.22
CA VAL A 4 16.15 -6.50 -6.95
C VAL A 4 16.19 -5.14 -6.24
N VAL A 5 16.39 -5.15 -4.90
CA VAL A 5 16.50 -3.95 -4.08
C VAL A 5 17.91 -3.85 -3.54
N HIS A 6 18.53 -2.67 -3.69
CA HIS A 6 19.84 -2.34 -3.16
C HIS A 6 19.72 -1.13 -2.22
N PHE A 7 20.30 -1.26 -1.03
CA PHE A 7 20.42 -0.17 -0.07
C PHE A 7 21.84 0.42 -0.15
N ASP A 8 21.95 1.71 -0.48
CA ASP A 8 23.22 2.43 -0.52
C ASP A 8 23.30 3.44 0.63
N ALA A 9 24.15 3.11 1.61
CA ALA A 9 24.40 3.96 2.77
C ALA A 9 25.65 4.85 2.62
N SER A 10 26.28 4.91 1.44
CA SER A 10 27.57 5.62 1.23
C SER A 10 27.52 7.10 1.61
N LYS A 11 26.33 7.73 1.53
CA LYS A 11 26.13 9.14 1.88
C LYS A 11 25.89 9.38 3.37
N LEU A 12 25.76 8.33 4.19
CA LEU A 12 25.62 8.44 5.65
C LEU A 12 26.96 8.65 6.37
N THR A 13 28.06 8.18 5.79
CA THR A 13 29.40 8.16 6.41
C THR A 13 29.84 9.50 7.00
N PRO A 14 29.52 10.69 6.42
CA PRO A 14 29.88 11.97 7.04
C PRO A 14 29.06 12.34 8.27
N PHE A 15 27.93 11.68 8.51
CA PHE A 15 26.97 12.04 9.56
C PHE A 15 26.84 10.98 10.65
N VAL A 16 27.10 9.72 10.31
CA VAL A 16 26.97 8.56 11.21
C VAL A 16 28.26 7.75 11.13
N HIS A 17 28.94 7.61 12.25
CA HIS A 17 30.19 6.83 12.35
C HIS A 17 29.90 5.33 12.50
N GLU A 18 30.82 4.50 12.03
CA GLU A 18 30.69 3.03 12.15
C GLU A 18 30.50 2.55 13.60
N ASN A 19 31.10 3.25 14.56
CA ASN A 19 30.97 2.89 15.98
C ASN A 19 29.54 3.11 16.47
N GLU A 20 28.85 4.17 16.04
CA GLU A 20 27.46 4.44 16.40
C GLU A 20 26.55 3.34 15.87
N LEU A 21 26.77 2.89 14.64
CA LEU A 21 26.01 1.75 14.06
C LEU A 21 26.27 0.45 14.84
N LYS A 22 27.51 0.19 15.25
CA LYS A 22 27.85 -0.99 16.06
C LYS A 22 27.22 -0.96 17.45
N GLU A 23 27.20 0.20 18.09
CA GLU A 23 26.57 0.38 19.41
C GLU A 23 25.05 0.17 19.33
N MET A 24 24.41 0.62 18.26
CA MET A 24 22.98 0.42 18.05
C MET A 24 22.59 -1.03 17.73
N GLN A 25 23.52 -1.86 17.26
CA GLN A 25 23.22 -3.22 16.82
C GLN A 25 22.54 -4.07 17.90
N ALA A 26 22.97 -3.95 19.14
CA ALA A 26 22.37 -4.69 20.26
C ALA A 26 20.91 -4.28 20.50
N MET A 27 20.60 -2.99 20.39
CA MET A 27 19.24 -2.46 20.55
C MET A 27 18.34 -2.93 19.39
N VAL A 28 18.83 -2.88 18.16
CA VAL A 28 18.11 -3.34 16.98
C VAL A 28 17.80 -4.84 17.06
N THR A 29 18.80 -5.63 17.51
CA THR A 29 18.62 -7.08 17.69
C THR A 29 17.56 -7.39 18.73
N ALA A 30 17.60 -6.69 19.89
CA ALA A 30 16.61 -6.88 20.94
C ALA A 30 15.19 -6.49 20.47
N ALA A 31 15.05 -5.38 19.76
CA ALA A 31 13.77 -4.92 19.22
C ALA A 31 13.20 -5.89 18.14
N ASP A 32 14.05 -6.43 17.26
CA ASP A 32 13.65 -7.43 16.28
C ASP A 32 13.19 -8.73 16.97
N GLN A 33 13.91 -9.17 18.02
CA GLN A 33 13.54 -10.34 18.80
C GLN A 33 12.20 -10.14 19.51
N GLU A 34 12.02 -9.00 20.19
CA GLU A 34 10.76 -8.65 20.85
C GLU A 34 9.57 -8.64 19.89
N LEU A 35 9.76 -8.08 18.70
CA LEU A 35 8.76 -8.08 17.64
C LEU A 35 8.41 -9.50 17.18
N ARG A 36 9.42 -10.35 16.95
CA ARG A 36 9.20 -11.73 16.46
C ARG A 36 8.58 -12.64 17.51
N GLU A 37 8.99 -12.50 18.76
CA GLU A 37 8.46 -13.30 19.88
C GLU A 37 7.10 -12.79 20.37
N GLY A 38 6.78 -11.52 20.11
CA GLY A 38 5.53 -10.90 20.55
C GLY A 38 5.48 -10.65 22.04
N THR A 39 6.60 -10.27 22.62
CA THR A 39 6.72 -9.99 24.05
C THR A 39 6.51 -8.52 24.39
N GLY A 40 6.50 -7.64 23.38
CA GLY A 40 6.35 -6.20 23.53
C GLY A 40 4.90 -5.70 23.44
N ALA A 41 4.76 -4.41 23.68
CA ALA A 41 3.48 -3.71 23.53
C ALA A 41 3.00 -3.80 22.07
N GLY A 42 1.71 -4.06 21.86
CA GLY A 42 1.14 -4.20 20.53
C GLY A 42 1.33 -5.58 19.90
N SER A 43 1.69 -6.59 20.68
CA SER A 43 1.86 -7.98 20.22
C SER A 43 0.65 -8.57 19.51
N ASP A 44 -0.56 -8.09 19.79
CA ASP A 44 -1.81 -8.50 19.13
C ASP A 44 -1.89 -8.02 17.66
N PHE A 45 -1.06 -7.06 17.25
CA PHE A 45 -1.09 -6.44 15.93
C PHE A 45 0.05 -6.89 15.01
N ARG A 46 0.51 -8.14 15.13
CA ARG A 46 1.66 -8.68 14.39
C ARG A 46 1.30 -9.48 13.13
N GLY A 47 0.01 -9.61 12.79
CA GLY A 47 -0.44 -10.42 11.66
C GLY A 47 0.21 -10.08 10.31
N TRP A 48 0.75 -8.87 10.16
CA TRP A 48 1.43 -8.42 8.96
C TRP A 48 2.82 -9.05 8.74
N ILE A 49 3.48 -9.56 9.80
CA ILE A 49 4.86 -10.10 9.71
C ILE A 49 4.94 -11.29 8.77
N ASP A 50 4.01 -12.22 8.91
CA ASP A 50 3.98 -13.45 8.11
C ASP A 50 3.00 -13.39 6.94
N LEU A 51 2.22 -12.32 6.82
CA LEU A 51 1.17 -12.18 5.81
C LEU A 51 1.65 -12.46 4.37
N PRO A 52 2.88 -12.07 3.94
CA PRO A 52 3.36 -12.38 2.60
C PRO A 52 3.51 -13.87 2.31
N ILE A 53 3.58 -14.72 3.36
CA ILE A 53 3.79 -16.16 3.25
C ILE A 53 2.52 -16.91 3.69
N ASN A 54 1.94 -16.51 4.82
CA ASN A 54 0.86 -17.21 5.53
C ASN A 54 -0.49 -16.49 5.41
N TYR A 55 -0.79 -15.92 4.22
CA TYR A 55 -2.10 -15.32 3.97
C TYR A 55 -3.18 -16.38 3.74
N ASP A 56 -4.42 -16.03 4.04
CA ASP A 56 -5.61 -16.85 3.72
C ASP A 56 -5.78 -16.93 2.19
N LYS A 57 -5.59 -18.13 1.66
CA LYS A 57 -5.66 -18.36 0.20
C LYS A 57 -7.08 -18.35 -0.32
N ASP A 58 -8.04 -18.79 0.48
CA ASP A 58 -9.45 -18.78 0.10
C ASP A 58 -9.99 -17.35 0.08
N GLU A 59 -9.59 -16.52 1.04
CA GLU A 59 -9.87 -15.09 1.03
C GLU A 59 -9.24 -14.41 -0.18
N PHE A 60 -7.98 -14.69 -0.47
CA PHE A 60 -7.29 -14.13 -1.62
C PHE A 60 -7.96 -14.52 -2.94
N ASP A 61 -8.48 -15.74 -3.06
CA ASP A 61 -9.24 -16.17 -4.22
C ASP A 61 -10.59 -15.44 -4.35
N ARG A 62 -11.25 -15.14 -3.22
CA ARG A 62 -12.45 -14.27 -3.21
C ARG A 62 -12.13 -12.84 -3.66
N ILE A 63 -11.01 -12.29 -3.19
CA ILE A 63 -10.52 -10.96 -3.63
C ILE A 63 -10.29 -10.94 -5.14
N LYS A 64 -9.62 -11.95 -5.70
CA LYS A 64 -9.40 -12.05 -7.15
C LYS A 64 -10.71 -12.13 -7.94
N LYS A 65 -11.70 -12.88 -7.43
CA LYS A 65 -13.02 -12.97 -8.06
C LYS A 65 -13.75 -11.62 -8.04
N ALA A 66 -13.72 -10.91 -6.90
CA ALA A 66 -14.29 -9.58 -6.79
C ALA A 66 -13.60 -8.57 -7.73
N ALA A 67 -12.27 -8.57 -7.75
CA ALA A 67 -11.51 -7.72 -8.66
C ALA A 67 -11.86 -8.01 -10.13
N LYS A 68 -12.01 -9.29 -10.50
CA LYS A 68 -12.40 -9.65 -11.87
C LYS A 68 -13.81 -9.20 -12.22
N LYS A 69 -14.74 -9.25 -11.27
CA LYS A 69 -16.09 -8.71 -11.47
C LYS A 69 -16.03 -7.20 -11.71
N ILE A 70 -15.34 -6.44 -10.86
CA ILE A 70 -15.18 -4.99 -11.00
C ILE A 70 -14.55 -4.64 -12.35
N GLN A 71 -13.52 -5.37 -12.77
CA GLN A 71 -12.87 -5.17 -14.08
C GLN A 71 -13.81 -5.34 -15.27
N ASN A 72 -14.84 -6.16 -15.13
CA ASN A 72 -15.81 -6.39 -16.20
C ASN A 72 -16.98 -5.40 -16.18
N ASP A 73 -17.33 -4.90 -14.99
CA ASP A 73 -18.60 -4.18 -14.76
C ASP A 73 -18.38 -2.66 -14.61
N SER A 74 -17.13 -2.20 -14.48
CA SER A 74 -16.86 -0.80 -14.13
C SER A 74 -15.74 -0.19 -14.97
N GLU A 75 -15.88 1.09 -15.27
CA GLU A 75 -14.83 1.94 -15.85
C GLU A 75 -13.96 2.56 -14.76
N VAL A 76 -14.52 2.72 -13.56
CA VAL A 76 -13.84 3.33 -12.40
C VAL A 76 -14.06 2.49 -11.14
N LEU A 77 -13.02 2.36 -10.34
CA LEU A 77 -13.10 1.88 -8.95
C LEU A 77 -12.80 3.05 -8.00
N VAL A 78 -13.78 3.43 -7.21
CA VAL A 78 -13.63 4.45 -6.16
C VAL A 78 -13.29 3.78 -4.85
N GLY A 79 -12.08 4.00 -4.35
CA GLY A 79 -11.66 3.57 -3.02
C GLY A 79 -11.95 4.65 -1.99
N ILE A 80 -12.77 4.32 -0.98
CA ILE A 80 -13.06 5.25 0.13
C ILE A 80 -12.22 4.85 1.34
N GLY A 81 -11.29 5.71 1.73
CA GLY A 81 -10.41 5.43 2.85
C GLY A 81 -9.59 6.62 3.30
N ILE A 82 -9.02 6.51 4.49
CA ILE A 82 -8.13 7.50 5.08
C ILE A 82 -6.88 6.81 5.63
N GLY A 83 -5.73 7.44 5.54
CA GLY A 83 -4.47 6.93 6.06
C GLY A 83 -4.12 5.54 5.50
N GLY A 84 -3.84 4.59 6.38
CA GLY A 84 -3.45 3.23 6.00
C GLY A 84 -4.48 2.45 5.18
N SER A 85 -5.74 2.85 5.21
CA SER A 85 -6.80 2.18 4.45
C SER A 85 -6.72 2.41 2.94
N TYR A 86 -5.97 3.42 2.47
CA TYR A 86 -5.81 3.64 1.03
C TYR A 86 -4.35 3.83 0.57
N LEU A 87 -3.47 4.37 1.43
CA LEU A 87 -2.11 4.75 1.03
C LEU A 87 -1.28 3.57 0.51
N GLY A 88 -1.44 2.39 1.10
CA GLY A 88 -0.74 1.19 0.64
C GLY A 88 -1.17 0.75 -0.77
N ALA A 89 -2.47 0.79 -1.04
CA ALA A 89 -3.01 0.50 -2.36
C ALA A 89 -2.57 1.56 -3.39
N GLN A 90 -2.66 2.84 -3.05
CA GLN A 90 -2.21 3.93 -3.91
C GLN A 90 -0.71 3.81 -4.23
N ALA A 91 0.14 3.60 -3.23
CA ALA A 91 1.58 3.42 -3.44
C ALA A 91 1.88 2.25 -4.39
N SER A 92 1.16 1.13 -4.25
CA SER A 92 1.34 -0.03 -5.12
C SER A 92 0.89 0.25 -6.56
N ILE A 93 -0.21 0.96 -6.74
CA ILE A 93 -0.72 1.36 -8.06
C ILE A 93 0.27 2.30 -8.75
N GLU A 94 0.75 3.33 -8.05
CA GLU A 94 1.71 4.30 -8.60
C GLU A 94 3.08 3.66 -8.90
N PHE A 95 3.51 2.71 -8.08
CA PHE A 95 4.76 1.98 -8.31
C PHE A 95 4.71 1.05 -9.53
N LEU A 96 3.56 0.43 -9.79
CA LEU A 96 3.40 -0.57 -10.85
C LEU A 96 2.95 0.02 -12.20
N ASN A 97 2.47 1.26 -12.22
CA ASN A 97 1.96 1.91 -13.41
C ASN A 97 2.86 3.06 -13.87
N SER A 98 2.62 3.57 -15.07
CA SER A 98 3.32 4.74 -15.57
C SER A 98 2.86 6.02 -14.86
N SER A 99 3.68 7.08 -14.90
CA SER A 99 3.32 8.40 -14.37
C SER A 99 2.10 9.04 -15.05
N PHE A 100 1.63 8.46 -16.14
CA PHE A 100 0.46 8.92 -16.90
C PHE A 100 -0.76 8.00 -16.73
N TYR A 101 -0.71 7.05 -15.79
CA TYR A 101 -1.83 6.19 -15.47
C TYR A 101 -3.12 6.99 -15.21
N GLY A 102 -4.23 6.51 -15.76
CA GLY A 102 -5.54 7.15 -15.65
C GLY A 102 -5.77 8.35 -16.59
N ARG A 103 -4.77 8.75 -17.40
CA ARG A 103 -4.88 9.84 -18.39
C ARG A 103 -5.20 9.35 -19.80
N GLU A 104 -5.01 8.06 -20.03
CA GLU A 104 -5.32 7.38 -21.30
C GLU A 104 -6.42 6.34 -21.07
N LYS A 105 -6.93 5.77 -22.18
CA LYS A 105 -7.90 4.68 -22.06
C LYS A 105 -7.20 3.43 -21.55
N GLU A 106 -7.44 3.12 -20.31
CA GLU A 106 -6.85 1.96 -19.65
C GLU A 106 -7.57 0.66 -20.02
N LYS A 107 -6.85 -0.43 -19.95
CA LYS A 107 -7.40 -1.79 -20.13
C LYS A 107 -8.28 -2.20 -18.94
N TYR A 108 -8.04 -1.62 -17.79
CA TYR A 108 -8.71 -1.91 -16.53
C TYR A 108 -9.32 -0.63 -15.96
N PRO A 109 -10.29 -0.74 -15.02
CA PRO A 109 -10.86 0.41 -14.37
C PRO A 109 -9.80 1.35 -13.79
N THR A 110 -10.00 2.65 -13.99
CA THR A 110 -9.19 3.66 -13.30
C THR A 110 -9.50 3.63 -11.81
N VAL A 111 -8.48 3.55 -10.96
CA VAL A 111 -8.65 3.59 -9.51
C VAL A 111 -8.45 5.01 -9.01
N VAL A 112 -9.45 5.52 -8.29
CA VAL A 112 -9.40 6.83 -7.63
C VAL A 112 -9.73 6.69 -6.17
N PHE A 113 -9.16 7.56 -5.33
CA PHE A 113 -9.39 7.50 -3.88
C PHE A 113 -10.08 8.76 -3.39
N CYS A 114 -10.99 8.59 -2.42
CA CYS A 114 -11.65 9.68 -1.71
C CYS A 114 -11.82 9.35 -0.23
N GLY A 115 -12.35 10.29 0.56
CA GLY A 115 -12.53 10.11 2.01
C GLY A 115 -11.31 10.50 2.85
N ASN A 116 -10.18 10.82 2.24
CA ASN A 116 -8.96 11.31 2.90
C ASN A 116 -9.00 12.80 3.22
N SER A 117 -10.04 13.50 2.80
CA SER A 117 -10.22 14.94 2.96
C SER A 117 -11.70 15.24 3.20
N LEU A 118 -11.97 16.34 3.95
CA LEU A 118 -13.32 16.88 4.16
C LEU A 118 -13.69 17.93 3.10
N SER A 119 -12.95 18.03 2.02
CA SER A 119 -13.20 19.01 0.94
C SER A 119 -14.47 18.64 0.16
N GLY A 120 -15.52 19.46 0.32
CA GLY A 120 -16.72 19.34 -0.48
C GLY A 120 -16.48 19.59 -1.97
N SER A 121 -15.54 20.50 -2.31
CA SER A 121 -15.16 20.75 -3.70
C SER A 121 -14.52 19.53 -4.36
N TYR A 122 -13.64 18.81 -3.65
CA TYR A 122 -13.05 17.58 -4.17
C TYR A 122 -14.11 16.51 -4.47
N LEU A 123 -15.07 16.34 -3.54
CA LEU A 123 -16.15 15.39 -3.74
C LEU A 123 -17.06 15.80 -4.90
N TYR A 124 -17.36 17.08 -5.03
CA TYR A 124 -18.14 17.60 -6.14
C TYR A 124 -17.45 17.34 -7.48
N ASP A 125 -16.16 17.66 -7.59
CA ASP A 125 -15.35 17.43 -8.79
C ASP A 125 -15.27 15.94 -9.14
N LEU A 126 -15.17 15.06 -8.13
CA LEU A 126 -15.19 13.62 -8.35
C LEU A 126 -16.53 13.16 -8.93
N LEU A 127 -17.65 13.63 -8.37
CA LEU A 127 -18.99 13.28 -8.86
C LEU A 127 -19.23 13.78 -10.28
N GLU A 128 -18.83 15.02 -10.59
CA GLU A 128 -18.90 15.58 -11.94
C GLU A 128 -18.04 14.77 -12.93
N TRP A 129 -16.81 14.38 -12.50
CA TRP A 129 -15.94 13.58 -13.35
C TRP A 129 -16.45 12.15 -13.57
N LEU A 130 -17.10 11.53 -12.57
CA LEU A 130 -17.74 10.24 -12.71
C LEU A 130 -18.88 10.30 -13.73
N GLY A 131 -19.74 11.33 -13.65
CA GLY A 131 -20.84 11.54 -14.60
C GLY A 131 -21.64 10.25 -14.82
N ASP A 132 -21.73 9.82 -16.08
CA ASP A 132 -22.47 8.61 -16.51
C ASP A 132 -21.59 7.35 -16.56
N LYS A 133 -20.36 7.37 -16.05
CA LYS A 133 -19.47 6.20 -16.04
C LYS A 133 -19.99 5.11 -15.12
N ASP A 134 -19.86 3.87 -15.54
CA ASP A 134 -20.06 2.73 -14.64
C ASP A 134 -18.92 2.68 -13.62
N PHE A 135 -19.25 2.73 -12.34
CA PHE A 135 -18.25 2.68 -11.27
C PHE A 135 -18.63 1.73 -10.14
N SER A 136 -17.62 1.19 -9.50
CA SER A 136 -17.72 0.42 -8.25
C SER A 136 -17.11 1.20 -7.10
N ILE A 137 -17.60 0.94 -5.87
CA ILE A 137 -17.10 1.55 -4.64
C ILE A 137 -16.59 0.46 -3.70
N ASN A 138 -15.43 0.72 -3.09
CA ASN A 138 -14.86 -0.10 -2.02
C ASN A 138 -14.57 0.75 -0.78
#